data_434915609ef55145364a2f6cff7b03e2
#
_entry.id   434915609ef55145364a2f6cff7b03e2
#
_cell.length_a   1.000
_cell.length_b   1.000
_cell.length_c   1.000
_cell.angle_alpha   90.00
_cell.angle_beta   90.00
_cell.angle_gamma   90.00
#
_symmetry.space_group_name_H-M   'P 1'
#
loop_
_entity.id
_entity.type
_entity.pdbx_description
1 polymer ?
#
loop_
_entity_poly.entity_id
_entity_poly.type
_entity_poly.pdbx_seq_one_letter_code
_entity_poly.pdbx_strand_id
1 'polypeptide(L)'
;MTVQCLYQNDPKDAAAVLGQRNACRRAANKLGWLIQQERICDASEGTPLLLRPDVQELLRDVEQGRFQVLVVASAEVLQCPEGEWESLLAVLQKGRVGTFAAQRGCWLEPGGRRWPPLPRPDWTRLHKSACPAAVSP
;
A
#
# COMPACT_ATOMS: atom_id res chain seq x y z
N MET A 1 -2.18 14.13 -3.90
CA MET A 1 -2.64 12.76 -4.09
C MET A 1 -3.22 12.18 -2.82
N THR A 2 -4.32 11.49 -2.91
CA THR A 2 -4.98 10.89 -1.76
C THR A 2 -4.55 9.42 -1.63
N VAL A 3 -4.13 9.03 -0.45
CA VAL A 3 -3.65 7.67 -0.18
C VAL A 3 -4.36 7.08 1.03
N GLN A 4 -4.39 5.76 1.10
CA GLN A 4 -4.77 5.04 2.31
C GLN A 4 -3.60 4.17 2.72
N CYS A 5 -3.44 3.99 4.02
CA CYS A 5 -2.38 3.16 4.58
C CYS A 5 -2.99 1.89 5.16
N LEU A 6 -2.30 0.77 4.97
CA LEU A 6 -2.71 -0.51 5.50
C LEU A 6 -1.59 -1.08 6.38
N TYR A 7 -1.93 -1.36 7.61
CA TYR A 7 -0.99 -1.89 8.61
C TYR A 7 -1.42 -3.29 9.03
N GLN A 8 -0.48 -4.10 9.41
CA GLN A 8 -0.73 -5.44 9.92
C GLN A 8 -0.43 -5.48 11.42
N ASN A 9 -1.43 -5.83 12.21
CA ASN A 9 -1.22 -6.07 13.62
C ASN A 9 -0.46 -7.37 13.82
N ASP A 10 0.53 -7.35 14.71
CA ASP A 10 1.28 -8.55 15.08
C ASP A 10 1.05 -8.80 16.58
N PRO A 11 0.34 -9.89 16.94
CA PRO A 11 0.10 -10.19 18.35
C PRO A 11 1.37 -10.40 19.18
N LYS A 12 2.48 -10.73 18.50
CA LYS A 12 3.76 -10.98 19.16
C LYS A 12 4.61 -9.73 19.31
N ASP A 13 4.22 -8.64 18.63
CA ASP A 13 4.99 -7.40 18.63
C ASP A 13 4.02 -6.22 18.64
N ALA A 14 3.77 -5.69 19.81
CA ALA A 14 2.85 -4.57 19.98
C ALA A 14 3.33 -3.29 19.28
N ALA A 15 4.63 -3.19 19.00
CA ALA A 15 5.19 -2.02 18.34
C ALA A 15 5.16 -2.12 16.81
N ALA A 16 4.75 -3.25 16.26
CA ALA A 16 4.78 -3.46 14.80
C ALA A 16 3.94 -2.43 14.05
N VAL A 17 2.72 -2.17 14.50
CA VAL A 17 1.82 -1.20 13.87
C VAL A 17 2.43 0.20 13.92
N LEU A 18 3.03 0.56 15.04
CA LEU A 18 3.65 1.88 15.19
C LEU A 18 4.79 2.08 14.18
N GLY A 19 5.64 1.08 14.03
CA GLY A 19 6.72 1.13 13.05
C GLY A 19 6.23 1.28 11.62
N GLN A 20 5.20 0.53 11.27
CA GLN A 20 4.57 0.62 9.95
C GLN A 20 3.96 2.01 9.73
N ARG A 21 3.22 2.48 10.71
CA ARG A 21 2.59 3.80 10.64
C ARG A 21 3.62 4.90 10.44
N ASN A 22 4.69 4.86 11.22
CA ASN A 22 5.75 5.87 11.10
C ASN A 22 6.38 5.86 9.69
N ALA A 23 6.65 4.68 9.15
CA ALA A 23 7.22 4.55 7.81
C ALA A 23 6.26 5.10 6.75
N CYS A 24 4.99 4.73 6.83
CA CYS A 24 3.99 5.15 5.85
C CYS A 24 3.71 6.66 5.94
N ARG A 25 3.59 7.19 7.14
CA ARG A 25 3.37 8.63 7.32
C ARG A 25 4.55 9.45 6.83
N ARG A 26 5.76 8.98 7.09
CA ARG A 26 6.97 9.66 6.65
C ARG A 26 7.05 9.68 5.13
N ALA A 27 6.76 8.58 4.48
CA ALA A 27 6.75 8.50 3.03
C ALA A 27 5.69 9.41 2.43
N ALA A 28 4.47 9.35 2.93
CA ALA A 28 3.38 10.20 2.44
C ALA A 28 3.71 11.68 2.61
N ASN A 29 4.26 12.03 3.77
CA ASN A 29 4.63 13.42 4.05
C ASN A 29 5.73 13.92 3.11
N LYS A 30 6.74 13.09 2.89
CA LYS A 30 7.84 13.42 1.98
C LYS A 30 7.36 13.61 0.55
N LEU A 31 6.39 12.82 0.13
CA LEU A 31 5.88 12.85 -1.24
C LEU A 31 4.73 13.84 -1.43
N GLY A 32 4.30 14.50 -0.37
CA GLY A 32 3.19 15.44 -0.45
C GLY A 32 1.83 14.78 -0.61
N TRP A 33 1.71 13.53 -0.20
CA TRP A 33 0.46 12.79 -0.29
C TRP A 33 -0.40 13.00 0.95
N LEU A 34 -1.71 13.04 0.75
CA LEU A 34 -2.68 13.20 1.82
C LEU A 34 -3.19 11.83 2.25
N ILE A 35 -2.98 11.47 3.51
CA ILE A 35 -3.51 10.23 4.07
C ILE A 35 -4.98 10.44 4.41
N GLN A 36 -5.85 9.77 3.67
CA GLN A 36 -7.29 9.82 3.89
C GLN A 36 -7.70 8.87 5.01
N GLN A 37 -7.10 7.69 5.07
CA GLN A 37 -7.46 6.68 6.03
C GLN A 37 -6.30 5.76 6.34
N GLU A 38 -6.26 5.31 7.59
CA GLU A 38 -5.31 4.29 8.05
C GLU A 38 -6.12 3.10 8.55
N ARG A 39 -5.80 1.91 8.06
CA ARG A 39 -6.50 0.68 8.44
C ARG A 39 -5.52 -0.30 9.05
N ILE A 40 -5.97 -1.03 10.05
CA ILE A 40 -5.18 -2.06 10.71
C ILE A 40 -5.84 -3.40 10.47
N CYS A 41 -5.12 -4.31 9.81
CA CYS A 41 -5.54 -5.68 9.64
C CYS A 41 -5.13 -6.50 10.85
N ASP A 42 -6.07 -7.24 11.42
CA ASP A 42 -5.73 -8.21 12.43
C ASP A 42 -5.28 -9.51 11.79
N ALA A 43 -4.37 -10.20 12.48
CA ALA A 43 -3.94 -11.51 12.03
C ALA A 43 -5.10 -12.48 12.16
N SER A 44 -5.69 -12.86 11.05
CA SER A 44 -6.76 -13.85 10.99
C SER A 44 -6.20 -15.12 10.40
N GLU A 45 -5.81 -16.06 11.25
CA GLU A 45 -5.34 -17.34 10.76
C GLU A 45 -6.45 -17.99 9.92
N GLY A 46 -6.07 -18.44 8.73
CA GLY A 46 -6.98 -19.15 7.86
C GLY A 46 -7.91 -18.27 7.03
N THR A 47 -7.93 -16.97 7.21
CA THR A 47 -8.76 -16.10 6.37
C THR A 47 -7.93 -15.57 5.21
N PRO A 48 -8.31 -15.89 3.96
CA PRO A 48 -7.63 -15.35 2.80
C PRO A 48 -7.63 -13.82 2.82
N LEU A 49 -6.56 -13.23 2.30
CA LEU A 49 -6.35 -11.79 2.35
C LEU A 49 -7.54 -10.99 1.82
N LEU A 50 -8.06 -11.39 0.66
CA LEU A 50 -9.16 -10.67 0.02
C LEU A 50 -10.48 -10.78 0.78
N LEU A 51 -10.60 -11.74 1.70
CA LEU A 51 -11.81 -11.92 2.50
C LEU A 51 -11.72 -11.28 3.88
N ARG A 52 -10.59 -10.71 4.23
CA ARG A 52 -10.45 -10.01 5.52
C ARG A 52 -11.32 -8.75 5.53
N PRO A 53 -12.03 -8.47 6.64
CA PRO A 53 -12.97 -7.34 6.68
C PRO A 53 -12.33 -6.00 6.31
N ASP A 54 -11.13 -5.74 6.81
CA ASP A 54 -10.44 -4.49 6.52
C ASP A 54 -10.08 -4.36 5.05
N VAL A 55 -9.69 -5.47 4.42
CA VAL A 55 -9.39 -5.49 2.99
C VAL A 55 -10.66 -5.30 2.18
N GLN A 56 -11.77 -5.90 2.61
CA GLN A 56 -13.06 -5.72 1.93
C GLN A 56 -13.49 -4.25 1.94
N GLU A 57 -13.33 -3.56 3.06
CA GLU A 57 -13.63 -2.14 3.14
C GLU A 57 -12.71 -1.33 2.24
N LEU A 58 -11.43 -1.68 2.21
CA LEU A 58 -10.45 -1.05 1.33
C LEU A 58 -10.88 -1.18 -0.13
N LEU A 59 -11.31 -2.37 -0.54
CA LEU A 59 -11.73 -2.62 -1.92
C LEU A 59 -12.99 -1.87 -2.30
N ARG A 60 -13.88 -1.63 -1.36
CA ARG A 60 -15.05 -0.77 -1.61
C ARG A 60 -14.61 0.66 -1.92
N ASP A 61 -13.64 1.17 -1.19
CA ASP A 61 -13.09 2.50 -1.44
C ASP A 61 -12.38 2.56 -2.79
N VAL A 62 -11.73 1.48 -3.20
CA VAL A 62 -11.14 1.37 -4.53
C VAL A 62 -12.20 1.49 -5.61
N GLU A 63 -13.31 0.75 -5.47
CA GLU A 63 -14.41 0.80 -6.43
C GLU A 63 -15.01 2.18 -6.54
N GLN A 64 -15.05 2.92 -5.44
CA GLN A 64 -15.62 4.25 -5.40
C GLN A 64 -14.61 5.34 -5.81
N GLY A 65 -13.39 4.97 -6.13
CA GLY A 65 -12.37 5.92 -6.56
C GLY A 65 -11.95 6.90 -5.49
N ARG A 66 -12.01 6.51 -4.22
CA ARG A 66 -11.77 7.43 -3.10
C ARG A 66 -10.30 7.78 -2.90
N PHE A 67 -9.39 6.97 -3.40
CA PHE A 67 -7.96 7.19 -3.23
C PHE A 67 -7.19 6.62 -4.41
N GLN A 68 -5.93 6.99 -4.55
CA GLN A 68 -5.11 6.64 -5.70
C GLN A 68 -3.95 5.72 -5.38
N VAL A 69 -3.52 5.68 -4.13
CA VAL A 69 -2.38 4.85 -3.73
C VAL A 69 -2.65 4.17 -2.40
N LEU A 70 -2.36 2.88 -2.35
CA LEU A 70 -2.30 2.15 -1.09
C LEU A 70 -0.85 2.15 -0.64
N VAL A 71 -0.59 2.62 0.57
CA VAL A 71 0.76 2.64 1.15
C VAL A 71 0.86 1.55 2.19
N VAL A 72 1.85 0.69 2.05
CA VAL A 72 2.19 -0.33 3.04
C VAL A 72 3.65 -0.14 3.42
N ALA A 73 4.03 -0.62 4.61
CA ALA A 73 5.41 -0.50 5.03
C ALA A 73 6.33 -1.34 4.14
N SER A 74 5.94 -2.57 3.87
CA SER A 74 6.67 -3.47 2.97
C SER A 74 5.72 -4.51 2.38
N ALA A 75 6.18 -5.21 1.34
CA ALA A 75 5.38 -6.25 0.70
C ALA A 75 5.08 -7.42 1.65
N GLU A 76 5.95 -7.67 2.60
CA GLU A 76 5.87 -8.83 3.49
C GLU A 76 5.01 -8.58 4.73
N VAL A 77 4.59 -7.34 4.93
CA VAL A 77 3.96 -6.94 6.20
C VAL A 77 2.62 -7.63 6.47
N LEU A 78 1.88 -7.98 5.43
CA LEU A 78 0.54 -8.54 5.59
C LEU A 78 0.53 -10.04 5.94
N GLN A 79 1.70 -10.67 5.97
CA GLN A 79 1.83 -12.06 6.42
C GLN A 79 0.81 -12.99 5.77
N CYS A 80 0.78 -13.01 4.46
CA CYS A 80 -0.12 -13.87 3.70
C CYS A 80 0.66 -14.61 2.62
N PRO A 81 0.10 -15.70 2.07
CA PRO A 81 0.72 -16.38 0.93
C PRO A 81 0.92 -15.42 -0.23
N GLU A 82 2.02 -15.61 -0.95
CA GLU A 82 2.38 -14.73 -2.06
C GLU A 82 1.27 -14.61 -3.09
N GLY A 83 0.60 -15.71 -3.41
CA GLY A 83 -0.49 -15.70 -4.38
C GLY A 83 -1.66 -14.79 -3.95
N GLU A 84 -1.94 -14.72 -2.66
CA GLU A 84 -3.00 -13.85 -2.15
C GLU A 84 -2.59 -12.39 -2.26
N TRP A 85 -1.34 -12.09 -1.94
CA TRP A 85 -0.80 -10.74 -2.08
C TRP A 85 -0.82 -10.30 -3.55
N GLU A 86 -0.41 -11.17 -4.45
CA GLU A 86 -0.45 -10.91 -5.88
C GLU A 86 -1.87 -10.63 -6.37
N SER A 87 -2.84 -11.38 -5.86
CA SER A 87 -4.25 -11.16 -6.20
C SER A 87 -4.72 -9.79 -5.74
N LEU A 88 -4.31 -9.34 -4.56
CA LEU A 88 -4.65 -8.01 -4.07
C LEU A 88 -4.05 -6.93 -4.97
N LEU A 89 -2.77 -7.07 -5.30
CA LEU A 89 -2.10 -6.11 -6.18
C LEU A 89 -2.81 -6.01 -7.54
N ALA A 90 -3.24 -7.13 -8.09
CA ALA A 90 -3.95 -7.16 -9.36
C ALA A 90 -5.30 -6.44 -9.29
N VAL A 91 -6.04 -6.65 -8.21
CA VAL A 91 -7.34 -6.00 -8.01
C VAL A 91 -7.15 -4.48 -7.86
N LEU A 92 -6.17 -4.06 -7.08
CA LEU A 92 -5.87 -2.66 -6.90
C LEU A 92 -5.49 -2.00 -8.22
N GLN A 93 -4.62 -2.64 -8.98
CA GLN A 93 -4.19 -2.13 -10.27
C GLN A 93 -5.36 -1.99 -11.24
N LYS A 94 -6.24 -2.96 -11.27
CA LYS A 94 -7.44 -2.93 -12.10
C LYS A 94 -8.34 -1.75 -11.72
N GLY A 95 -8.40 -1.42 -10.43
CA GLY A 95 -9.12 -0.26 -9.94
C GLY A 95 -8.33 1.04 -10.04
N ARG A 96 -7.19 1.03 -10.72
CA ARG A 96 -6.32 2.19 -10.90
C ARG A 96 -5.72 2.72 -9.59
N VAL A 97 -5.51 1.85 -8.63
CA VAL A 97 -4.83 2.17 -7.39
C VAL A 97 -3.45 1.53 -7.42
N GLY A 98 -2.42 2.33 -7.21
CA GLY A 98 -1.06 1.83 -7.10
C GLY A 98 -0.76 1.40 -5.67
N THR A 99 0.25 0.58 -5.50
CA THR A 99 0.71 0.14 -4.19
C THR A 99 2.14 0.58 -3.99
N PHE A 100 2.40 1.27 -2.88
CA PHE A 100 3.71 1.82 -2.59
C PHE A 100 4.26 1.23 -1.28
N ALA A 101 5.48 0.70 -1.35
CA ALA A 101 6.18 0.16 -0.18
C ALA A 101 7.03 1.27 0.45
N ALA A 102 6.59 1.77 1.60
CA ALA A 102 7.18 2.95 2.21
C ALA A 102 8.64 2.75 2.65
N GLN A 103 8.97 1.57 3.20
CA GLN A 103 10.31 1.33 3.71
C GLN A 103 11.37 1.29 2.61
N ARG A 104 11.00 0.80 1.42
CA ARG A 104 11.91 0.73 0.29
C ARG A 104 11.76 1.87 -0.69
N GLY A 105 10.69 2.65 -0.56
CA GLY A 105 10.41 3.73 -1.48
C GLY A 105 10.19 3.25 -2.90
N CYS A 106 9.49 2.15 -3.09
CA CYS A 106 9.26 1.60 -4.42
C CYS A 106 7.80 1.21 -4.64
N TRP A 107 7.40 1.19 -5.90
CA TRP A 107 6.09 0.71 -6.30
C TRP A 107 6.09 -0.80 -6.39
N LEU A 108 4.99 -1.41 -6.00
CA LEU A 108 4.79 -2.86 -6.07
C LEU A 108 3.78 -3.16 -7.17
N GLU A 109 4.04 -4.22 -7.94
CA GLU A 109 3.15 -4.63 -9.01
C GLU A 109 2.87 -6.12 -8.97
N PRO A 110 1.75 -6.56 -9.57
CA PRO A 110 1.49 -7.98 -9.73
C PRO A 110 2.64 -8.65 -10.47
N GLY A 111 2.93 -9.89 -10.09
CA GLY A 111 4.06 -10.61 -10.67
C GLY A 111 5.34 -10.48 -9.88
N GLY A 112 5.27 -9.89 -8.69
CA GLY A 112 6.44 -9.74 -7.83
C GLY A 112 7.41 -8.65 -8.27
N ARG A 113 7.03 -7.86 -9.24
CA ARG A 113 7.89 -6.77 -9.71
C ARG A 113 7.94 -5.65 -8.69
N ARG A 114 9.14 -5.12 -8.51
CA ARG A 114 9.35 -3.95 -7.68
C ARG A 114 9.99 -2.88 -8.52
N TRP A 115 9.27 -1.78 -8.67
CA TRP A 115 9.78 -0.66 -9.42
C TRP A 115 10.60 0.23 -8.51
N PRO A 116 11.67 0.82 -9.02
CA PRO A 116 12.31 1.92 -8.30
C PRO A 116 11.28 3.01 -8.03
N PRO A 117 11.60 4.05 -7.26
CA PRO A 117 10.62 5.09 -6.93
C PRO A 117 9.95 5.75 -8.12
N LEU A 118 10.39 5.46 -9.33
CA LEU A 118 9.73 5.94 -10.54
C LEU A 118 8.35 5.31 -10.66
N PRO A 119 7.29 6.10 -10.71
CA PRO A 119 5.98 5.54 -11.01
C PRO A 119 5.95 5.06 -12.45
N ARG A 120 5.01 4.17 -12.73
CA ARG A 120 4.79 3.73 -14.09
C ARG A 120 4.27 4.87 -14.95
N PRO A 121 4.37 4.78 -16.28
CA PRO A 121 4.01 5.91 -17.17
C PRO A 121 2.65 6.53 -16.92
N ASP A 122 1.63 5.72 -16.68
CA ASP A 122 0.28 6.23 -16.39
C ASP A 122 0.19 6.94 -15.04
N TRP A 123 1.05 6.62 -14.10
CA TRP A 123 1.15 7.31 -12.82
C TRP A 123 1.93 8.60 -12.94
N THR A 124 2.92 8.64 -13.82
CA THR A 124 3.80 9.78 -13.98
C THR A 124 3.03 11.06 -14.29
N ARG A 125 1.99 10.96 -15.09
CA ARG A 125 1.17 12.12 -15.42
C ARG A 125 0.40 12.67 -14.24
N LEU A 126 -0.03 11.80 -13.34
CA LEU A 126 -0.82 12.19 -12.19
C LEU A 126 0.04 12.67 -11.01
N HIS A 127 1.26 12.18 -10.94
CA HIS A 127 2.09 12.36 -9.75
C HIS A 127 3.47 12.88 -10.07
N LYS A 128 3.57 13.66 -11.10
CA LYS A 128 4.86 14.14 -11.57
C LYS A 128 5.64 14.89 -10.51
N SER A 129 4.95 15.68 -9.70
CA SER A 129 5.61 16.42 -8.64
C SER A 129 6.15 15.52 -7.52
N ALA A 130 5.51 14.38 -7.29
CA ALA A 130 5.93 13.43 -6.27
C ALA A 130 7.02 12.50 -6.77
N CYS A 131 6.99 12.17 -8.06
CA CYS A 131 7.93 11.22 -8.62
C CYS A 131 9.40 11.57 -8.40
N PRO A 132 9.85 12.80 -8.62
CA PRO A 132 11.25 13.13 -8.39
C PRO A 132 11.70 12.85 -6.98
N ALA A 133 10.84 13.13 -6.00
CA ALA A 133 11.17 12.87 -4.61
C ALA A 133 11.26 11.37 -4.34
N ALA A 134 10.36 10.59 -4.91
CA ALA A 134 10.35 9.15 -4.74
C ALA A 134 11.54 8.50 -5.45
N VAL A 135 11.93 9.08 -6.56
CA VAL A 135 13.00 8.55 -7.40
C VAL A 135 14.37 8.85 -6.85
N SER A 136 14.52 9.95 -6.16
CA SER A 136 15.83 10.35 -5.66
C SER A 136 16.44 9.24 -4.83
N PRO A 137 17.39 8.53 -5.37
CA PRO A 137 18.04 7.45 -4.63
C PRO A 137 18.87 8.00 -3.51
#